data_e9fd59d2a1884203b073d8ad2e94a563
#
_entry.id   e9fd59d2a1884203b073d8ad2e94a563
#
_cell.length_a   1.000
_cell.length_b   1.000
_cell.length_c   1.000
_cell.angle_alpha   90.00
_cell.angle_beta   90.00
_cell.angle_gamma   90.00
#
_symmetry.space_group_name_H-M   'P 1'
#
loop_
_entity.id
_entity.type
_entity.pdbx_description
1 polymer ?
#
loop_
_entity_poly.entity_id
_entity_poly.type
_entity_poly.pdbx_seq_one_letter_code
_entity_poly.pdbx_strand_id
1 'polypeptide(L)'
;MAGKLAAVALRRQAVLGSLLPPTTLARAIATAGFVQADPIRAPARAQDLILRHRVAGYRAGDLERRFARLGLEEDFLYAYGFMPRETARLLHPRDPTTSGRLEVPEDLAAQVLAFVRERGPTHPVDLAETFGRERAVNGWGGLSKATTRVLQSLHYHGQLRVAGRRQGIRVYEATVPHGEALSPDERCRRIVRLVLGILSPFSEAGLAGTFNLLGRGAPGLGGWRQTLAALVAAGEVETGEVDGVRYYWPAGVAARRGAPDAVRLLAPFDPIVWERRRFEHLWGWEYRFEAYTRPPQRRFGYYAMPLLYGYDVIGWANVALKEGRLDADLGFVGTRPKDAAFRRGLDEELAAMEGFLNKEKA
;
A
#
# COMPACT_ATOMS: atom_id res chain seq x y z
N MET A 1 -12.78 -16.43 -25.11
CA MET A 1 -12.71 -17.51 -24.10
C MET A 1 -11.41 -17.32 -23.32
N ALA A 2 -11.45 -17.34 -21.98
CA ALA A 2 -10.21 -17.29 -21.19
C ALA A 2 -9.41 -18.59 -21.40
N GLY A 3 -8.12 -18.48 -21.69
CA GLY A 3 -7.23 -19.64 -21.84
C GLY A 3 -6.94 -20.26 -20.48
N LYS A 4 -6.83 -21.59 -20.43
CA LYS A 4 -6.33 -22.31 -19.24
C LYS A 4 -4.85 -22.02 -19.06
N LEU A 5 -4.45 -21.57 -17.89
CA LEU A 5 -3.08 -21.27 -17.50
C LEU A 5 -2.63 -22.15 -16.35
N ALA A 6 -1.33 -22.43 -16.27
CA ALA A 6 -0.75 -22.97 -15.05
C ALA A 6 -0.60 -21.87 -13.99
N ALA A 7 -0.78 -22.20 -12.71
CA ALA A 7 -0.62 -21.24 -11.60
C ALA A 7 0.74 -20.53 -11.63
N VAL A 8 1.79 -21.22 -12.08
CA VAL A 8 3.15 -20.66 -12.24
C VAL A 8 3.20 -19.46 -13.19
N ALA A 9 2.36 -19.42 -14.23
CA ALA A 9 2.29 -18.27 -15.13
C ALA A 9 1.72 -17.03 -14.41
N LEU A 10 0.70 -17.19 -13.58
CA LEU A 10 0.14 -16.10 -12.78
C LEU A 10 1.06 -15.66 -11.63
N ARG A 11 1.80 -16.60 -11.00
CA ARG A 11 2.86 -16.24 -10.03
C ARG A 11 3.90 -15.34 -10.69
N ARG A 12 4.38 -15.75 -11.88
CA ARG A 12 5.32 -14.95 -12.67
C ARG A 12 4.75 -13.57 -12.99
N GLN A 13 3.49 -13.47 -13.39
CA GLN A 13 2.85 -12.18 -13.67
C GLN A 13 2.73 -11.31 -12.42
N ALA A 14 2.35 -11.86 -11.26
CA ALA A 14 2.29 -11.13 -9.99
C ALA A 14 3.65 -10.52 -9.64
N VAL A 15 4.72 -11.29 -9.77
CA VAL A 15 6.08 -10.84 -9.47
C VAL A 15 6.57 -9.80 -10.49
N LEU A 16 6.45 -10.08 -11.79
CA LEU A 16 6.89 -9.17 -12.85
C LEU A 16 6.05 -7.90 -12.96
N GLY A 17 4.78 -7.96 -12.56
CA GLY A 17 3.91 -6.79 -12.48
C GLY A 17 4.30 -5.83 -11.37
N SER A 18 4.78 -6.35 -10.25
CA SER A 18 5.06 -5.58 -9.04
C SER A 18 6.55 -5.28 -8.79
N LEU A 19 7.45 -6.25 -9.03
CA LEU A 19 8.89 -6.11 -8.76
C LEU A 19 9.66 -5.77 -10.04
N LEU A 20 9.46 -4.55 -10.52
CA LEU A 20 10.23 -3.99 -11.62
C LEU A 20 11.69 -3.72 -11.18
N PRO A 21 12.65 -3.62 -12.14
CA PRO A 21 14.02 -3.23 -11.80
C PRO A 21 14.07 -1.96 -10.96
N PRO A 22 14.93 -1.90 -9.93
CA PRO A 22 15.04 -0.73 -9.06
C PRO A 22 15.33 0.56 -9.84
N THR A 23 14.61 1.63 -9.49
CA THR A 23 14.70 2.93 -10.16
C THR A 23 14.75 4.08 -9.14
N THR A 24 14.53 5.32 -9.55
CA THR A 24 14.42 6.45 -8.62
C THR A 24 13.13 6.36 -7.80
N LEU A 25 13.13 6.94 -6.59
CA LEU A 25 11.98 6.94 -5.70
C LEU A 25 10.72 7.55 -6.37
N ALA A 26 10.88 8.68 -7.06
CA ALA A 26 9.77 9.31 -7.79
C ALA A 26 9.17 8.37 -8.83
N ARG A 27 10.01 7.73 -9.65
CA ARG A 27 9.56 6.82 -10.70
C ARG A 27 8.95 5.53 -10.13
N ALA A 28 9.53 4.99 -9.05
CA ALA A 28 8.98 3.80 -8.40
C ALA A 28 7.56 4.04 -7.88
N ILE A 29 7.31 5.20 -7.24
CA ILE A 29 5.97 5.53 -6.72
C ILE A 29 5.01 5.85 -7.87
N ALA A 30 5.44 6.59 -8.89
CA ALA A 30 4.61 6.87 -10.06
C ALA A 30 4.18 5.56 -10.78
N THR A 31 5.10 4.60 -10.91
CA THR A 31 4.82 3.29 -11.51
C THR A 31 3.93 2.42 -10.63
N ALA A 32 4.16 2.43 -9.30
CA ALA A 32 3.34 1.68 -8.35
C ALA A 32 1.93 2.27 -8.20
N GLY A 33 1.77 3.58 -8.42
CA GLY A 33 0.51 4.31 -8.25
C GLY A 33 0.04 4.44 -6.79
N PHE A 34 0.45 3.53 -5.91
CA PHE A 34 0.15 3.53 -4.49
C PHE A 34 1.16 2.68 -3.71
N VAL A 35 1.54 3.13 -2.51
CA VAL A 35 2.39 2.39 -1.57
C VAL A 35 1.73 2.43 -0.18
N GLN A 36 1.31 1.26 0.30
CA GLN A 36 0.64 1.17 1.59
C GLN A 36 1.56 1.58 2.74
N ALA A 37 1.02 2.37 3.67
CA ALA A 37 1.66 2.76 4.91
C ALA A 37 1.13 1.93 6.09
N ASP A 38 2.03 1.57 7.00
CA ASP A 38 1.69 0.95 8.27
C ASP A 38 2.58 1.54 9.37
N PRO A 39 2.04 1.83 10.56
CA PRO A 39 2.80 2.43 11.65
C PRO A 39 3.76 1.47 12.35
N ILE A 40 3.57 0.15 12.21
CA ILE A 40 4.40 -0.87 12.86
C ILE A 40 5.81 -0.83 12.26
N ARG A 41 6.81 -0.77 13.14
CA ARG A 41 8.23 -0.82 12.81
C ARG A 41 8.84 -2.15 13.27
N ALA A 42 8.58 -3.19 12.48
CA ALA A 42 9.10 -4.52 12.82
C ALA A 42 9.44 -5.34 11.54
N PRO A 43 10.64 -5.21 10.97
CA PRO A 43 11.84 -4.46 11.45
C PRO A 43 11.86 -2.98 11.02
N ALA A 44 11.09 -2.58 9.99
CA ALA A 44 10.92 -1.22 9.51
C ALA A 44 9.45 -1.01 9.11
N ARG A 45 9.07 0.22 8.73
CA ARG A 45 7.70 0.50 8.26
C ARG A 45 7.40 -0.20 6.94
N ALA A 46 6.13 -0.57 6.72
CA ALA A 46 5.70 -1.28 5.52
C ALA A 46 6.12 -0.58 4.23
N GLN A 47 5.91 0.73 4.12
CA GLN A 47 6.31 1.52 2.94
C GLN A 47 7.81 1.44 2.66
N ASP A 48 8.64 1.43 3.68
CA ASP A 48 10.09 1.33 3.53
C ASP A 48 10.50 -0.07 3.06
N LEU A 49 9.87 -1.12 3.63
CA LEU A 49 10.08 -2.51 3.22
C LEU A 49 9.61 -2.79 1.79
N ILE A 50 8.51 -2.16 1.35
CA ILE A 50 8.01 -2.25 -0.03
C ILE A 50 8.98 -1.55 -1.00
N LEU A 51 9.42 -0.34 -0.67
CA LEU A 51 10.22 0.50 -1.55
C LEU A 51 11.68 0.04 -1.68
N ARG A 52 12.26 -0.62 -0.67
CA ARG A 52 13.64 -1.08 -0.73
C ARG A 52 13.94 -2.03 -1.90
N HIS A 53 12.93 -2.77 -2.38
CA HIS A 53 13.08 -3.64 -3.56
C HIS A 53 12.83 -2.95 -4.90
N ARG A 54 12.30 -1.72 -4.87
CA ARG A 54 11.86 -0.97 -6.06
C ARG A 54 12.66 0.30 -6.33
N VAL A 55 13.48 0.73 -5.35
CA VAL A 55 14.26 1.97 -5.44
C VAL A 55 15.74 1.68 -5.24
N ALA A 56 16.55 2.12 -6.18
CA ALA A 56 17.99 1.98 -6.10
C ALA A 56 18.57 2.78 -4.92
N GLY A 57 19.34 2.11 -4.06
CA GLY A 57 19.99 2.74 -2.91
C GLY A 57 19.02 3.28 -1.84
N TYR A 58 17.80 2.77 -1.75
CA TYR A 58 16.77 3.22 -0.80
C TYR A 58 17.23 3.08 0.67
N ARG A 59 16.95 4.09 1.46
CA ARG A 59 17.16 4.11 2.91
C ARG A 59 15.81 4.26 3.62
N ALA A 60 15.65 3.61 4.76
CA ALA A 60 14.45 3.75 5.56
C ALA A 60 14.17 5.23 5.89
N GLY A 61 12.92 5.64 5.71
CA GLY A 61 12.48 7.03 5.85
C GLY A 61 12.76 7.95 4.66
N ASP A 62 13.39 7.49 3.56
CA ASP A 62 13.62 8.33 2.37
C ASP A 62 12.32 8.87 1.79
N LEU A 63 11.25 8.08 1.79
CA LEU A 63 9.94 8.51 1.34
C LEU A 63 9.44 9.73 2.15
N GLU A 64 9.45 9.65 3.46
CA GLU A 64 8.95 10.72 4.33
C GLU A 64 9.84 11.97 4.28
N ARG A 65 11.16 11.80 4.24
CA ARG A 65 12.12 12.92 4.11
C ARG A 65 11.95 13.68 2.82
N ARG A 66 11.59 13.00 1.74
CA ARG A 66 11.47 13.57 0.38
C ARG A 66 10.03 13.86 -0.03
N PHE A 67 9.06 13.55 0.81
CA PHE A 67 7.62 13.60 0.54
C PHE A 67 7.19 14.92 -0.12
N ALA A 68 7.51 16.06 0.50
CA ALA A 68 7.12 17.38 0.00
C ALA A 68 7.67 17.69 -1.40
N ARG A 69 8.87 17.18 -1.72
CA ARG A 69 9.54 17.42 -3.02
C ARG A 69 9.06 16.49 -4.13
N LEU A 70 8.42 15.37 -3.77
CA LEU A 70 7.98 14.35 -4.72
C LEU A 70 6.57 14.60 -5.27
N GLY A 71 5.85 15.62 -4.79
CA GLY A 71 4.49 15.89 -5.22
C GLY A 71 3.50 14.76 -4.89
N LEU A 72 3.73 14.11 -3.74
CA LEU A 72 2.90 13.00 -3.28
C LEU A 72 1.75 13.50 -2.42
N GLU A 73 0.76 12.65 -2.31
CA GLU A 73 -0.32 12.74 -1.33
C GLU A 73 -0.31 11.51 -0.43
N GLU A 74 -0.78 11.69 0.80
CA GLU A 74 -0.96 10.63 1.78
C GLU A 74 -2.44 10.52 2.08
N ASP A 75 -3.10 9.45 1.63
CA ASP A 75 -4.55 9.32 1.75
C ASP A 75 -4.99 7.84 1.78
N PHE A 76 -6.30 7.60 1.89
CA PHE A 76 -6.91 6.29 1.92
C PHE A 76 -7.44 5.90 0.53
N LEU A 77 -6.80 4.91 -0.09
CA LEU A 77 -7.29 4.24 -1.31
C LEU A 77 -8.14 3.01 -0.91
N TYR A 78 -7.60 1.82 -0.95
CA TYR A 78 -8.14 0.60 -0.32
C TYR A 78 -7.50 0.31 1.05
N ALA A 79 -6.42 0.98 1.34
CA ALA A 79 -5.70 1.10 2.60
C ALA A 79 -5.14 2.53 2.70
N TYR A 80 -4.61 2.89 3.86
CA TYR A 80 -3.90 4.16 4.01
C TYR A 80 -2.50 4.05 3.41
N GLY A 81 -2.05 5.08 2.67
CA GLY A 81 -0.74 5.04 2.04
C GLY A 81 -0.35 6.31 1.27
N PHE A 82 0.74 6.18 0.54
CA PHE A 82 1.32 7.23 -0.27
C PHE A 82 1.02 7.00 -1.74
N MET A 83 0.71 8.06 -2.46
CA MET A 83 0.35 8.00 -3.86
C MET A 83 0.75 9.27 -4.62
N PRO A 84 0.92 9.22 -5.95
CA PRO A 84 1.03 10.41 -6.77
C PRO A 84 -0.21 11.30 -6.60
N ARG A 85 -0.04 12.62 -6.73
CA ARG A 85 -1.14 13.59 -6.67
C ARG A 85 -2.25 13.27 -7.66
N GLU A 86 -1.91 12.76 -8.83
CA GLU A 86 -2.87 12.34 -9.85
C GLU A 86 -3.75 11.16 -9.40
N THR A 87 -3.18 10.22 -8.64
CA THR A 87 -3.95 9.13 -8.01
C THR A 87 -4.90 9.69 -6.95
N ALA A 88 -4.42 10.60 -6.09
CA ALA A 88 -5.26 11.21 -5.06
C ALA A 88 -6.45 11.99 -5.64
N ARG A 89 -6.27 12.64 -6.79
CA ARG A 89 -7.38 13.30 -7.52
C ARG A 89 -8.54 12.35 -7.86
N LEU A 90 -8.26 11.08 -8.08
CA LEU A 90 -9.30 10.08 -8.34
C LEU A 90 -10.17 9.79 -7.12
N LEU A 91 -9.70 10.12 -5.91
CA LEU A 91 -10.41 9.89 -4.66
C LEU A 91 -11.36 11.04 -4.31
N HIS A 92 -11.15 12.22 -4.88
CA HIS A 92 -11.88 13.45 -4.55
C HIS A 92 -12.72 13.97 -5.72
N PRO A 93 -13.81 14.74 -5.45
CA PRO A 93 -14.35 15.01 -4.12
C PRO A 93 -14.99 13.76 -3.50
N ARG A 94 -14.94 13.63 -2.19
CA ARG A 94 -15.73 12.67 -1.42
C ARG A 94 -17.01 13.34 -0.93
N ASP A 95 -18.13 12.67 -1.17
CA ASP A 95 -19.43 13.17 -0.72
C ASP A 95 -19.49 13.19 0.81
N PRO A 96 -19.75 14.34 1.45
CA PRO A 96 -19.87 14.45 2.91
C PRO A 96 -20.93 13.52 3.49
N THR A 97 -22.01 13.24 2.74
CA THR A 97 -23.14 12.43 3.21
C THR A 97 -22.83 10.94 3.31
N THR A 98 -21.79 10.46 2.62
CA THR A 98 -21.46 9.03 2.55
C THR A 98 -20.48 8.57 3.64
N SER A 99 -19.93 9.48 4.44
CA SER A 99 -18.84 9.19 5.37
C SER A 99 -19.17 9.41 6.84
N GLY A 100 -20.25 8.86 7.35
CA GLY A 100 -20.68 8.98 8.76
C GLY A 100 -19.64 8.64 9.86
N ARG A 101 -18.38 8.35 9.48
CA ARG A 101 -17.29 8.05 10.43
C ARG A 101 -16.48 9.25 10.89
N LEU A 102 -16.61 10.41 10.23
CA LEU A 102 -15.80 11.59 10.51
C LEU A 102 -16.66 12.84 10.74
N GLU A 103 -17.87 12.64 11.24
CA GLU A 103 -18.70 13.76 11.68
C GLU A 103 -17.99 14.56 12.76
N VAL A 104 -17.91 15.86 12.53
CA VAL A 104 -17.32 16.85 13.42
C VAL A 104 -18.24 18.07 13.43
N PRO A 105 -18.26 18.88 14.51
CA PRO A 105 -19.03 20.12 14.54
C PRO A 105 -18.62 21.02 13.36
N GLU A 106 -19.59 21.42 12.54
CA GLU A 106 -19.36 22.23 11.35
C GLU A 106 -18.67 23.55 11.63
N ASP A 107 -19.10 24.24 12.70
CA ASP A 107 -18.50 25.50 13.14
C ASP A 107 -17.01 25.33 13.48
N LEU A 108 -16.67 24.25 14.20
CA LEU A 108 -15.28 23.97 14.54
C LEU A 108 -14.46 23.60 13.29
N ALA A 109 -15.05 22.85 12.37
CA ALA A 109 -14.41 22.51 11.10
C ALA A 109 -14.12 23.75 10.25
N ALA A 110 -15.08 24.67 10.15
CA ALA A 110 -14.91 25.93 9.44
C ALA A 110 -13.81 26.82 10.07
N GLN A 111 -13.79 26.93 11.40
CA GLN A 111 -12.76 27.69 12.12
C GLN A 111 -11.36 27.09 11.94
N VAL A 112 -11.22 25.76 12.06
CA VAL A 112 -9.94 25.07 11.87
C VAL A 112 -9.47 25.24 10.42
N LEU A 113 -10.36 25.11 9.43
CA LEU A 113 -10.01 25.30 8.02
C LEU A 113 -9.53 26.73 7.73
N ALA A 114 -10.22 27.75 8.28
CA ALA A 114 -9.82 29.15 8.18
C ALA A 114 -8.44 29.37 8.79
N PHE A 115 -8.20 28.83 9.99
CA PHE A 115 -6.92 28.91 10.67
C PHE A 115 -5.78 28.29 9.83
N VAL A 116 -5.99 27.11 9.24
CA VAL A 116 -4.98 26.46 8.41
C VAL A 116 -4.74 27.25 7.13
N ARG A 117 -5.77 27.86 6.53
CA ARG A 117 -5.63 28.69 5.32
C ARG A 117 -4.80 29.93 5.58
N GLU A 118 -4.98 30.57 6.73
CA GLU A 118 -4.28 31.79 7.11
C GLU A 118 -2.82 31.49 7.53
N ARG A 119 -2.62 30.46 8.35
CA ARG A 119 -1.32 30.16 8.96
C ARG A 119 -0.42 29.30 8.06
N GLY A 120 -0.98 28.58 7.10
CA GLY A 120 -0.26 27.59 6.29
C GLY A 120 -0.08 26.25 7.00
N PRO A 121 1.03 25.52 6.77
CA PRO A 121 1.23 24.17 7.33
C PRO A 121 1.09 24.13 8.85
N THR A 122 0.11 23.38 9.34
CA THR A 122 -0.33 23.38 10.74
C THR A 122 -0.21 21.97 11.36
N HIS A 123 0.42 21.89 12.51
CA HIS A 123 0.52 20.67 13.31
C HIS A 123 -0.63 20.58 14.32
N PRO A 124 -1.15 19.38 14.69
CA PRO A 124 -2.24 19.26 15.67
C PRO A 124 -1.98 19.90 17.04
N VAL A 125 -0.71 20.07 17.45
CA VAL A 125 -0.37 20.77 18.69
C VAL A 125 -0.66 22.26 18.57
N ASP A 126 -0.41 22.87 17.41
CA ASP A 126 -0.62 24.28 17.17
C ASP A 126 -2.11 24.66 17.31
N LEU A 127 -3.01 23.76 16.90
CA LEU A 127 -4.46 23.91 17.09
C LEU A 127 -4.89 23.75 18.56
N ALA A 128 -4.23 22.87 19.30
CA ALA A 128 -4.59 22.66 20.69
C ALA A 128 -4.28 23.87 21.59
N GLU A 129 -3.39 24.73 21.17
CA GLU A 129 -3.09 26.01 21.86
C GLU A 129 -4.20 27.05 21.61
N THR A 130 -4.82 27.05 20.42
CA THR A 130 -5.85 28.01 20.02
C THR A 130 -7.27 27.54 20.37
N PHE A 131 -7.59 26.28 20.10
CA PHE A 131 -8.95 25.71 20.21
C PHE A 131 -9.16 24.82 21.46
N GLY A 132 -8.16 24.72 22.34
CA GLY A 132 -8.26 23.89 23.54
C GLY A 132 -7.91 22.41 23.30
N ARG A 133 -8.02 21.63 24.41
CA ARG A 133 -7.57 20.21 24.44
C ARG A 133 -8.71 19.23 24.65
N GLU A 134 -9.92 19.57 24.29
CA GLU A 134 -11.08 18.68 24.41
C GLU A 134 -10.84 17.36 23.69
N ARG A 135 -11.36 16.27 24.25
CA ARG A 135 -11.21 14.92 23.70
C ARG A 135 -12.49 14.47 23.01
N ALA A 136 -12.35 13.80 21.87
CA ALA A 136 -13.43 13.17 21.13
C ALA A 136 -13.04 11.73 20.76
N VAL A 137 -14.02 10.86 20.54
CA VAL A 137 -13.78 9.49 20.08
C VAL A 137 -13.26 9.53 18.64
N ASN A 138 -12.13 8.87 18.37
CA ASN A 138 -11.57 8.78 17.03
C ASN A 138 -12.17 7.64 16.21
N GLY A 139 -11.85 7.55 14.91
CA GLY A 139 -12.38 6.53 13.99
C GLY A 139 -12.02 5.08 14.35
N TRP A 140 -11.17 4.85 15.35
CA TRP A 140 -10.75 3.54 15.86
C TRP A 140 -11.36 3.24 17.24
N GLY A 141 -12.28 4.08 17.74
CA GLY A 141 -12.90 3.93 19.05
C GLY A 141 -12.05 4.43 20.23
N GLY A 142 -10.85 4.95 20.01
CA GLY A 142 -10.00 5.57 21.03
C GLY A 142 -10.30 7.05 21.21
N LEU A 143 -9.81 7.64 22.31
CA LEU A 143 -9.93 9.08 22.56
C LEU A 143 -8.80 9.84 21.87
N SER A 144 -9.15 10.86 21.09
CA SER A 144 -8.22 11.82 20.51
C SER A 144 -8.70 13.25 20.79
N LYS A 145 -7.82 14.25 20.55
CA LYS A 145 -8.25 15.65 20.66
C LYS A 145 -9.28 15.95 19.55
N ALA A 146 -10.32 16.73 19.88
CA ALA A 146 -11.37 17.12 18.93
C ALA A 146 -10.77 17.80 17.68
N THR A 147 -9.81 18.70 17.86
CA THR A 147 -9.06 19.37 16.77
C THR A 147 -8.31 18.39 15.86
N THR A 148 -7.73 17.31 16.40
CA THR A 148 -7.07 16.27 15.58
C THR A 148 -8.09 15.54 14.71
N ARG A 149 -9.28 15.26 15.24
CA ARG A 149 -10.36 14.63 14.49
C ARG A 149 -10.89 15.55 13.38
N VAL A 150 -11.00 16.85 13.64
CA VAL A 150 -11.36 17.85 12.62
C VAL A 150 -10.34 17.88 11.50
N LEU A 151 -9.04 17.92 11.79
CA LEU A 151 -7.99 17.84 10.76
C LEU A 151 -8.12 16.57 9.91
N GLN A 152 -8.38 15.43 10.53
CA GLN A 152 -8.57 14.16 9.81
C GLN A 152 -9.83 14.16 8.94
N SER A 153 -10.92 14.80 9.42
CA SER A 153 -12.15 14.98 8.65
C SER A 153 -11.93 15.88 7.44
N LEU A 154 -11.36 17.05 7.63
CA LEU A 154 -11.05 18.01 6.57
C LEU A 154 -10.09 17.39 5.52
N HIS A 155 -9.11 16.61 5.97
CA HIS A 155 -8.22 15.88 5.08
C HIS A 155 -8.97 14.79 4.29
N TYR A 156 -9.80 13.99 4.97
CA TYR A 156 -10.60 12.95 4.29
C TYR A 156 -11.52 13.54 3.21
N HIS A 157 -12.11 14.71 3.46
CA HIS A 157 -12.95 15.43 2.49
C HIS A 157 -12.15 16.26 1.46
N GLY A 158 -10.82 16.19 1.48
CA GLY A 158 -9.95 16.85 0.50
C GLY A 158 -9.85 18.36 0.67
N GLN A 159 -10.30 18.92 1.80
CA GLN A 159 -10.14 20.34 2.11
C GLN A 159 -8.73 20.65 2.65
N LEU A 160 -8.11 19.67 3.30
CA LEU A 160 -6.71 19.70 3.70
C LEU A 160 -5.95 18.56 3.03
N ARG A 161 -4.62 18.74 2.93
CA ARG A 161 -3.67 17.70 2.54
C ARG A 161 -2.56 17.56 3.58
N VAL A 162 -1.84 16.46 3.57
CA VAL A 162 -0.63 16.29 4.38
C VAL A 162 0.52 17.02 3.69
N ALA A 163 1.06 18.05 4.34
CA ALA A 163 2.24 18.77 3.87
C ALA A 163 3.54 18.02 4.18
N GLY A 164 3.54 17.24 5.25
CA GLY A 164 4.69 16.50 5.74
C GLY A 164 4.48 15.99 7.16
N ARG A 165 5.58 15.71 7.86
CA ARG A 165 5.55 15.24 9.25
C ARG A 165 6.54 16.01 10.12
N ARG A 166 6.11 16.29 11.36
CA ARG A 166 6.95 16.81 12.43
C ARG A 166 6.96 15.80 13.58
N GLN A 167 8.10 15.22 13.88
CA GLN A 167 8.25 14.13 14.88
C GLN A 167 7.31 12.94 14.62
N GLY A 168 7.15 12.55 13.33
CA GLY A 168 6.28 11.44 12.92
C GLY A 168 4.78 11.77 12.87
N ILE A 169 4.34 12.95 13.35
CA ILE A 169 2.95 13.41 13.33
C ILE A 169 2.72 14.25 12.07
N ARG A 170 1.57 14.04 11.40
CA ARG A 170 1.20 14.76 10.19
C ARG A 170 1.05 16.25 10.44
N VAL A 171 1.57 17.04 9.49
CA VAL A 171 1.34 18.47 9.35
C VAL A 171 0.39 18.67 8.18
N TYR A 172 -0.65 19.46 8.37
CA TYR A 172 -1.70 19.66 7.37
C TYR A 172 -1.64 21.06 6.79
N GLU A 173 -1.96 21.18 5.51
CA GLU A 173 -2.14 22.46 4.82
C GLU A 173 -3.41 22.46 3.98
N ALA A 174 -3.90 23.63 3.60
CA ALA A 174 -5.08 23.76 2.76
C ALA A 174 -4.81 23.18 1.36
N THR A 175 -5.77 22.42 0.86
CA THR A 175 -5.69 21.89 -0.50
C THR A 175 -5.98 22.99 -1.51
N VAL A 176 -5.16 23.09 -2.55
CA VAL A 176 -5.49 23.88 -3.74
C VAL A 176 -6.43 23.04 -4.59
N PRO A 177 -7.60 23.60 -5.01
CA PRO A 177 -8.54 22.88 -5.86
C PRO A 177 -7.85 22.30 -7.09
N HIS A 178 -8.11 21.05 -7.39
CA HIS A 178 -7.53 20.37 -8.53
C HIS A 178 -8.49 20.47 -9.72
N GLY A 179 -8.20 21.26 -10.74
CA GLY A 179 -8.78 21.27 -12.09
C GLY A 179 -10.23 20.78 -12.25
N GLU A 180 -10.67 20.55 -13.48
CA GLU A 180 -12.00 19.99 -13.77
C GLU A 180 -12.22 18.61 -13.16
N ALA A 181 -13.40 18.39 -12.60
CA ALA A 181 -13.82 17.08 -12.09
C ALA A 181 -13.95 16.09 -13.26
N LEU A 182 -13.40 14.90 -13.09
CA LEU A 182 -13.59 13.81 -14.05
C LEU A 182 -15.06 13.35 -14.05
N SER A 183 -15.55 12.92 -15.22
CA SER A 183 -16.82 12.22 -15.26
C SER A 183 -16.77 10.94 -14.39
N PRO A 184 -17.90 10.50 -13.82
CA PRO A 184 -17.95 9.27 -13.01
C PRO A 184 -17.38 8.06 -13.75
N ASP A 185 -17.65 7.91 -15.04
CA ASP A 185 -17.17 6.79 -15.86
C ASP A 185 -15.66 6.83 -16.06
N GLU A 186 -15.10 7.99 -16.39
CA GLU A 186 -13.66 8.15 -16.57
C GLU A 186 -12.92 7.97 -15.23
N ARG A 187 -13.48 8.47 -14.13
CA ARG A 187 -12.98 8.24 -12.78
C ARG A 187 -12.95 6.74 -12.45
N CYS A 188 -14.06 6.03 -12.70
CA CYS A 188 -14.15 4.60 -12.51
C CYS A 188 -13.12 3.85 -13.36
N ARG A 189 -13.00 4.20 -14.65
CA ARG A 189 -12.05 3.60 -15.57
C ARG A 189 -10.60 3.74 -15.10
N ARG A 190 -10.21 4.92 -14.64
CA ARG A 190 -8.86 5.15 -14.09
C ARG A 190 -8.61 4.38 -12.81
N ILE A 191 -9.59 4.30 -11.90
CA ILE A 191 -9.46 3.53 -10.66
C ILE A 191 -9.37 2.03 -10.93
N VAL A 192 -10.15 1.48 -11.87
CA VAL A 192 -10.05 0.06 -12.25
C VAL A 192 -8.65 -0.26 -12.79
N ARG A 193 -8.13 0.57 -13.71
CA ARG A 193 -6.77 0.42 -14.24
C ARG A 193 -5.70 0.52 -13.14
N LEU A 194 -5.85 1.49 -12.24
CA LEU A 194 -4.94 1.67 -11.11
C LEU A 194 -4.88 0.42 -10.22
N VAL A 195 -6.04 -0.08 -9.78
CA VAL A 195 -6.12 -1.25 -8.90
C VAL A 195 -5.54 -2.49 -9.56
N LEU A 196 -5.85 -2.72 -10.83
CA LEU A 196 -5.24 -3.79 -11.61
C LEU A 196 -3.72 -3.60 -11.74
N GLY A 197 -3.26 -2.38 -11.98
CA GLY A 197 -1.83 -2.08 -12.07
C GLY A 197 -1.04 -2.38 -10.80
N ILE A 198 -1.66 -2.14 -9.63
CA ILE A 198 -1.01 -2.33 -8.32
C ILE A 198 -1.01 -3.80 -7.89
N LEU A 199 -2.14 -4.48 -8.01
CA LEU A 199 -2.42 -5.71 -7.27
C LEU A 199 -2.69 -6.94 -8.18
N SER A 200 -2.53 -6.82 -9.51
CA SER A 200 -2.77 -7.96 -10.41
C SER A 200 -1.76 -9.11 -10.23
N PRO A 201 -2.12 -10.32 -10.66
CA PRO A 201 -3.41 -10.72 -11.25
C PRO A 201 -4.51 -10.82 -10.18
N PHE A 202 -5.75 -10.46 -10.55
CA PHE A 202 -6.88 -10.49 -9.64
C PHE A 202 -7.96 -11.48 -10.08
N SER A 203 -8.48 -12.27 -9.15
CA SER A 203 -9.78 -12.95 -9.35
C SER A 203 -10.93 -11.94 -9.23
N GLU A 204 -12.10 -12.28 -9.79
CA GLU A 204 -13.28 -11.42 -9.64
C GLU A 204 -13.67 -11.22 -8.17
N ALA A 205 -13.57 -12.25 -7.34
CA ALA A 205 -13.82 -12.16 -5.90
C ALA A 205 -12.81 -11.24 -5.20
N GLY A 206 -11.53 -11.29 -5.58
CA GLY A 206 -10.49 -10.39 -5.07
C GLY A 206 -10.74 -8.93 -5.46
N LEU A 207 -11.15 -8.69 -6.71
CA LEU A 207 -11.56 -7.36 -7.18
C LEU A 207 -12.76 -6.84 -6.37
N ALA A 208 -13.82 -7.64 -6.23
CA ALA A 208 -15.01 -7.26 -5.46
C ALA A 208 -14.66 -6.89 -4.02
N GLY A 209 -13.81 -7.68 -3.35
CA GLY A 209 -13.30 -7.37 -2.01
C GLY A 209 -12.53 -6.04 -1.95
N THR A 210 -11.67 -5.80 -2.92
CA THR A 210 -10.89 -4.56 -3.01
C THR A 210 -11.79 -3.35 -3.29
N PHE A 211 -12.77 -3.46 -4.19
CA PHE A 211 -13.73 -2.40 -4.46
C PHE A 211 -14.64 -2.08 -3.27
N ASN A 212 -14.97 -3.07 -2.44
CA ASN A 212 -15.65 -2.82 -1.16
C ASN A 212 -14.80 -1.97 -0.19
N LEU A 213 -13.49 -2.20 -0.15
CA LEU A 213 -12.57 -1.36 0.63
C LEU A 213 -12.42 0.03 0.03
N LEU A 214 -12.36 0.12 -1.30
CA LEU A 214 -12.36 1.40 -2.05
C LEU A 214 -13.59 2.25 -1.78
N GLY A 215 -14.73 1.67 -1.40
CA GLY A 215 -15.90 2.42 -0.98
C GLY A 215 -15.65 3.41 0.16
N ARG A 216 -14.55 3.24 0.92
CA ARG A 216 -14.09 4.19 1.95
C ARG A 216 -13.20 5.28 1.38
N GLY A 217 -12.38 4.96 0.37
CA GLY A 217 -11.45 5.91 -0.25
C GLY A 217 -12.07 6.69 -1.42
N ALA A 218 -12.98 6.08 -2.14
CA ALA A 218 -13.68 6.65 -3.29
C ALA A 218 -15.18 6.31 -3.22
N PRO A 219 -15.93 6.89 -2.28
CA PRO A 219 -17.36 6.64 -2.15
C PRO A 219 -18.09 7.04 -3.44
N GLY A 220 -19.21 6.36 -3.74
CA GLY A 220 -19.98 6.58 -4.95
C GLY A 220 -19.37 5.98 -6.23
N LEU A 221 -18.29 5.22 -6.12
CA LEU A 221 -17.70 4.51 -7.26
C LEU A 221 -18.57 3.30 -7.63
N GLY A 222 -19.42 3.46 -8.63
CA GLY A 222 -20.25 2.39 -9.21
C GLY A 222 -19.72 1.90 -10.56
N GLY A 223 -20.34 0.82 -11.09
CA GLY A 223 -20.10 0.40 -12.48
C GLY A 223 -18.74 -0.26 -12.77
N TRP A 224 -17.93 -0.60 -11.77
CA TRP A 224 -16.59 -1.15 -11.99
C TRP A 224 -16.59 -2.48 -12.78
N ARG A 225 -17.64 -3.31 -12.67
CA ARG A 225 -17.75 -4.56 -13.45
C ARG A 225 -17.95 -4.30 -14.92
N GLN A 226 -18.83 -3.35 -15.27
CA GLN A 226 -19.05 -2.90 -16.64
C GLN A 226 -17.78 -2.27 -17.22
N THR A 227 -17.09 -1.46 -16.43
CA THR A 227 -15.80 -0.87 -16.79
C THR A 227 -14.73 -1.94 -17.03
N LEU A 228 -14.63 -2.96 -16.17
CA LEU A 228 -13.72 -4.08 -16.35
C LEU A 228 -14.01 -4.84 -17.64
N ALA A 229 -15.28 -5.15 -17.91
CA ALA A 229 -15.69 -5.81 -19.14
C ALA A 229 -15.33 -5.00 -20.40
N ALA A 230 -15.53 -3.68 -20.36
CA ALA A 230 -15.12 -2.78 -21.44
C ALA A 230 -13.60 -2.76 -21.66
N LEU A 231 -12.80 -2.78 -20.59
CA LEU A 231 -11.34 -2.83 -20.68
C LEU A 231 -10.85 -4.17 -21.26
N VAL A 232 -11.51 -5.27 -20.91
CA VAL A 232 -11.24 -6.59 -21.53
C VAL A 232 -11.57 -6.59 -23.00
N ALA A 233 -12.74 -6.07 -23.39
CA ALA A 233 -13.14 -5.97 -24.78
C ALA A 233 -12.21 -5.09 -25.62
N ALA A 234 -11.64 -4.04 -25.01
CA ALA A 234 -10.67 -3.16 -25.64
C ALA A 234 -9.24 -3.75 -25.71
N GLY A 235 -9.01 -4.95 -25.15
CA GLY A 235 -7.69 -5.56 -25.11
C GLY A 235 -6.69 -4.91 -24.14
N GLU A 236 -7.16 -4.02 -23.27
CA GLU A 236 -6.34 -3.37 -22.24
C GLU A 236 -6.11 -4.25 -21.00
N VAL A 237 -7.03 -5.19 -20.78
CA VAL A 237 -6.98 -6.18 -19.71
C VAL A 237 -7.05 -7.58 -20.32
N GLU A 238 -6.06 -8.37 -19.99
CA GLU A 238 -6.00 -9.80 -20.34
C GLU A 238 -6.67 -10.65 -19.28
N THR A 239 -7.16 -11.82 -19.67
CA THR A 239 -7.80 -12.78 -18.76
C THR A 239 -7.27 -14.18 -18.97
N GLY A 240 -7.28 -14.98 -17.91
CA GLY A 240 -7.00 -16.40 -17.96
C GLY A 240 -7.63 -17.14 -16.80
N GLU A 241 -7.63 -18.45 -16.83
CA GLU A 241 -8.25 -19.31 -15.85
C GLU A 241 -7.24 -20.27 -15.24
N VAL A 242 -7.25 -20.39 -13.92
CA VAL A 242 -6.47 -21.37 -13.15
C VAL A 242 -7.45 -22.05 -12.18
N ASP A 243 -7.53 -23.37 -12.23
CA ASP A 243 -8.37 -24.20 -11.36
C ASP A 243 -9.85 -23.74 -11.29
N GLY A 244 -10.41 -23.34 -12.45
CA GLY A 244 -11.78 -22.82 -12.55
C GLY A 244 -11.96 -21.36 -12.09
N VAL A 245 -10.92 -20.69 -11.63
CA VAL A 245 -10.95 -19.29 -11.21
C VAL A 245 -10.41 -18.40 -12.30
N ARG A 246 -11.24 -17.44 -12.75
CA ARG A 246 -10.84 -16.42 -13.74
C ARG A 246 -10.06 -15.30 -13.08
N TYR A 247 -8.94 -14.94 -13.71
CA TYR A 247 -8.06 -13.85 -13.32
C TYR A 247 -7.98 -12.77 -14.38
N TYR A 248 -7.66 -11.54 -13.95
CA TYR A 248 -7.55 -10.33 -14.76
C TYR A 248 -6.22 -9.64 -14.44
N TRP A 249 -5.54 -9.11 -15.48
CA TRP A 249 -4.30 -8.32 -15.34
C TRP A 249 -4.15 -7.36 -16.52
N PRO A 250 -3.38 -6.26 -16.36
CA PRO A 250 -3.08 -5.35 -17.47
C PRO A 250 -2.37 -6.06 -18.61
N ALA A 251 -2.69 -5.72 -19.85
CA ALA A 251 -2.02 -6.28 -21.03
C ALA A 251 -0.51 -6.00 -21.01
N GLY A 252 0.28 -6.90 -21.62
CA GLY A 252 1.73 -6.75 -21.81
C GLY A 252 2.61 -7.08 -20.60
N VAL A 253 2.06 -7.49 -19.45
CA VAL A 253 2.87 -7.88 -18.27
C VAL A 253 3.71 -9.14 -18.56
N ALA A 254 3.19 -10.09 -19.32
CA ALA A 254 3.87 -11.35 -19.62
C ALA A 254 5.18 -11.18 -20.38
N ALA A 255 5.35 -10.08 -21.13
CA ALA A 255 6.55 -9.78 -21.90
C ALA A 255 7.73 -9.28 -21.05
N ARG A 256 7.50 -8.97 -19.75
CA ARG A 256 8.55 -8.45 -18.86
C ARG A 256 9.54 -9.54 -18.48
N ARG A 257 10.80 -9.12 -18.32
CA ARG A 257 11.89 -10.00 -17.83
C ARG A 257 12.01 -9.86 -16.31
N GLY A 258 12.36 -10.95 -15.62
CA GLY A 258 12.58 -10.97 -14.17
C GLY A 258 13.90 -11.63 -13.81
N ALA A 259 14.19 -11.69 -12.52
CA ALA A 259 15.34 -12.36 -11.93
C ALA A 259 14.86 -13.67 -11.27
N PRO A 260 14.92 -14.82 -11.97
CA PRO A 260 14.36 -16.08 -11.47
C PRO A 260 15.07 -16.61 -10.22
N ASP A 261 16.33 -16.24 -10.01
CA ASP A 261 17.14 -16.72 -8.87
C ASP A 261 17.20 -15.72 -7.70
N ALA A 262 16.45 -14.60 -7.80
CA ALA A 262 16.47 -13.61 -6.75
C ALA A 262 15.68 -14.07 -5.53
N VAL A 263 16.28 -13.91 -4.35
CA VAL A 263 15.59 -14.08 -3.05
C VAL A 263 15.18 -12.71 -2.52
N ARG A 264 13.95 -12.59 -1.97
CA ARG A 264 13.46 -11.34 -1.37
C ARG A 264 12.57 -11.62 -0.17
N LEU A 265 12.76 -10.83 0.89
CA LEU A 265 11.84 -10.76 2.03
C LEU A 265 10.82 -9.66 1.76
N LEU A 266 9.59 -10.06 1.47
CA LEU A 266 8.50 -9.14 1.13
C LEU A 266 7.85 -8.58 2.39
N ALA A 267 7.44 -7.31 2.34
CA ALA A 267 6.58 -6.77 3.40
C ALA A 267 5.25 -7.53 3.46
N PRO A 268 4.61 -7.68 4.63
CA PRO A 268 3.26 -8.26 4.73
C PRO A 268 2.21 -7.55 3.87
N PHE A 269 2.44 -6.29 3.53
CA PHE A 269 1.57 -5.44 2.70
C PHE A 269 2.11 -5.22 1.29
N ASP A 270 3.15 -5.96 0.88
CA ASP A 270 3.61 -5.93 -0.51
C ASP A 270 2.48 -6.33 -1.46
N PRO A 271 2.31 -5.66 -2.61
CA PRO A 271 1.27 -5.99 -3.59
C PRO A 271 1.20 -7.47 -3.97
N ILE A 272 2.34 -8.17 -4.00
CA ILE A 272 2.40 -9.62 -4.30
C ILE A 272 1.63 -10.43 -3.26
N VAL A 273 1.71 -10.00 -2.00
CA VAL A 273 1.19 -10.74 -0.83
C VAL A 273 -0.18 -10.22 -0.39
N TRP A 274 -0.52 -8.99 -0.73
CA TRP A 274 -1.63 -8.22 -0.14
C TRP A 274 -2.98 -8.91 -0.23
N GLU A 275 -3.35 -9.47 -1.39
CA GLU A 275 -4.61 -10.20 -1.56
C GLU A 275 -4.41 -11.67 -1.14
N ARG A 276 -4.91 -12.02 0.06
CA ARG A 276 -4.63 -13.29 0.74
C ARG A 276 -5.24 -14.51 0.05
N ARG A 277 -6.43 -14.39 -0.54
CA ARG A 277 -7.10 -15.49 -1.25
C ARG A 277 -6.35 -15.83 -2.54
N ARG A 278 -5.93 -14.81 -3.30
CA ARG A 278 -5.06 -15.00 -4.44
C ARG A 278 -3.74 -15.64 -4.03
N PHE A 279 -3.14 -15.15 -2.95
CA PHE A 279 -1.90 -15.67 -2.42
C PHE A 279 -2.03 -17.17 -2.13
N GLU A 280 -3.04 -17.56 -1.35
CA GLU A 280 -3.31 -18.95 -1.01
C GLU A 280 -3.57 -19.81 -2.27
N HIS A 281 -4.40 -19.33 -3.20
CA HIS A 281 -4.70 -20.05 -4.43
C HIS A 281 -3.47 -20.24 -5.32
N LEU A 282 -2.63 -19.21 -5.48
CA LEU A 282 -1.48 -19.29 -6.38
C LEU A 282 -0.29 -20.01 -5.76
N TRP A 283 -0.01 -19.85 -4.48
CA TRP A 283 1.16 -20.46 -3.82
C TRP A 283 0.84 -21.67 -2.95
N GLY A 284 -0.46 -22.02 -2.79
CA GLY A 284 -0.88 -23.27 -2.17
C GLY A 284 -0.77 -23.31 -0.64
N TRP A 285 -0.61 -22.15 0.02
CA TRP A 285 -0.55 -22.06 1.48
C TRP A 285 -1.10 -20.75 2.02
N GLU A 286 -1.69 -20.81 3.22
CA GLU A 286 -2.27 -19.66 3.88
C GLU A 286 -1.19 -18.83 4.57
N TYR A 287 -1.09 -17.54 4.22
CA TYR A 287 -0.27 -16.58 4.94
C TYR A 287 -1.15 -15.58 5.70
N ARG A 288 -0.80 -15.33 6.96
CA ARG A 288 -1.50 -14.37 7.82
C ARG A 288 -0.52 -13.34 8.38
N PHE A 289 -0.99 -12.09 8.50
CA PHE A 289 -0.30 -11.05 9.25
C PHE A 289 -0.77 -11.09 10.71
N GLU A 290 0.14 -11.40 11.64
CA GLU A 290 -0.20 -11.80 13.01
C GLU A 290 0.23 -10.78 14.08
N ALA A 291 0.53 -9.53 13.71
CA ALA A 291 0.93 -8.50 14.67
C ALA A 291 -0.14 -8.25 15.76
N TYR A 292 -1.41 -8.43 15.43
CA TYR A 292 -2.54 -8.29 16.36
C TYR A 292 -3.00 -9.61 17.00
N THR A 293 -2.37 -10.72 16.63
CA THR A 293 -2.65 -12.03 17.21
C THR A 293 -1.86 -12.20 18.52
N ARG A 294 -2.49 -12.80 19.53
CA ARG A 294 -1.81 -13.09 20.81
C ARG A 294 -0.60 -13.98 20.61
N PRO A 295 0.54 -13.75 21.28
CA PRO A 295 1.79 -14.48 21.04
C PRO A 295 1.65 -16.03 20.97
N PRO A 296 0.91 -16.71 21.87
CA PRO A 296 0.78 -18.17 21.82
C PRO A 296 -0.02 -18.70 20.61
N GLN A 297 -0.75 -17.82 19.92
CA GLN A 297 -1.62 -18.17 18.78
C GLN A 297 -0.98 -17.83 17.43
N ARG A 298 0.22 -17.22 17.44
CA ARG A 298 0.95 -16.89 16.22
C ARG A 298 1.57 -18.14 15.61
N ARG A 299 1.26 -18.36 14.35
CA ARG A 299 1.82 -19.46 13.55
C ARG A 299 3.13 -19.08 12.87
N PHE A 300 3.24 -17.85 12.41
CA PHE A 300 4.38 -17.37 11.61
C PHE A 300 5.27 -16.40 12.39
N GLY A 301 4.71 -15.68 13.38
CA GLY A 301 5.43 -14.67 14.16
C GLY A 301 4.76 -13.30 14.13
N TYR A 302 5.36 -12.33 14.84
CA TYR A 302 4.77 -10.99 15.00
C TYR A 302 4.65 -10.24 13.66
N TYR A 303 5.75 -10.24 12.89
CA TYR A 303 5.82 -9.53 11.60
C TYR A 303 6.53 -10.40 10.56
N ALA A 304 6.00 -11.61 10.36
CA ALA A 304 6.57 -12.56 9.42
C ALA A 304 6.55 -11.99 7.99
N MET A 305 7.71 -11.94 7.36
CA MET A 305 7.91 -11.45 6.00
C MET A 305 7.94 -12.63 5.04
N PRO A 306 7.02 -12.74 4.06
CA PRO A 306 7.08 -13.81 3.07
C PRO A 306 8.41 -13.86 2.33
N LEU A 307 8.95 -15.06 2.19
CA LEU A 307 10.22 -15.35 1.52
C LEU A 307 9.95 -15.76 0.07
N LEU A 308 10.23 -14.85 -0.84
CA LEU A 308 10.13 -15.08 -2.28
C LEU A 308 11.48 -15.59 -2.81
N TYR A 309 11.45 -16.70 -3.57
CA TYR A 309 12.56 -17.18 -4.38
C TYR A 309 12.11 -17.31 -5.84
N GLY A 310 12.67 -16.52 -6.72
CA GLY A 310 12.21 -16.38 -8.10
C GLY A 310 10.77 -15.91 -8.19
N TYR A 311 9.87 -16.81 -8.51
CA TYR A 311 8.42 -16.55 -8.60
C TYR A 311 7.62 -17.30 -7.53
N ASP A 312 8.27 -18.03 -6.64
CA ASP A 312 7.62 -18.85 -5.62
C ASP A 312 7.84 -18.28 -4.23
N VAL A 313 6.74 -18.07 -3.48
CA VAL A 313 6.81 -17.73 -2.06
C VAL A 313 6.91 -19.01 -1.27
N ILE A 314 8.14 -19.35 -0.88
CA ILE A 314 8.52 -20.65 -0.34
C ILE A 314 8.49 -20.73 1.19
N GLY A 315 8.21 -19.62 1.87
CA GLY A 315 8.24 -19.57 3.33
C GLY A 315 8.14 -18.14 3.85
N TRP A 316 8.70 -17.92 5.01
CA TRP A 316 8.71 -16.60 5.68
C TRP A 316 9.98 -16.42 6.52
N ALA A 317 10.22 -15.17 6.94
CA ALA A 317 11.25 -14.85 7.92
C ALA A 317 10.72 -13.84 8.94
N ASN A 318 11.10 -14.01 10.20
CA ASN A 318 11.07 -12.96 11.21
C ASN A 318 12.49 -12.40 11.34
N VAL A 319 12.65 -11.09 11.21
CA VAL A 319 13.96 -10.45 11.25
C VAL A 319 13.98 -9.31 12.26
N ALA A 320 15.10 -9.20 12.98
CA ALA A 320 15.34 -8.13 13.92
C ALA A 320 16.83 -7.73 13.90
N LEU A 321 17.10 -6.47 14.22
CA LEU A 321 18.48 -5.99 14.36
C LEU A 321 18.89 -6.06 15.84
N LYS A 322 19.80 -6.97 16.17
CA LYS A 322 20.40 -7.13 17.50
C LYS A 322 21.86 -6.67 17.45
N GLU A 323 22.22 -5.67 18.23
CA GLU A 323 23.59 -5.14 18.32
C GLU A 323 24.21 -4.81 16.95
N GLY A 324 23.40 -4.31 16.02
CA GLY A 324 23.84 -3.96 14.67
C GLY A 324 23.92 -5.13 13.68
N ARG A 325 23.63 -6.36 14.11
CA ARG A 325 23.60 -7.57 13.27
C ARG A 325 22.18 -8.05 13.05
N LEU A 326 21.91 -8.53 11.85
CA LEU A 326 20.61 -9.10 11.53
C LEU A 326 20.47 -10.49 12.18
N ASP A 327 19.45 -10.63 13.03
CA ASP A 327 18.94 -11.90 13.49
C ASP A 327 17.75 -12.29 12.62
N ALA A 328 17.78 -13.47 12.00
CA ALA A 328 16.75 -13.93 11.06
C ALA A 328 16.33 -15.36 11.41
N ASP A 329 15.05 -15.51 11.76
CA ASP A 329 14.40 -16.82 11.94
C ASP A 329 13.57 -17.13 10.68
N LEU A 330 13.93 -18.25 10.00
CA LEU A 330 13.38 -18.64 8.69
C LEU A 330 12.47 -19.85 8.83
N GLY A 331 11.25 -19.75 8.34
CA GLY A 331 10.33 -20.85 8.15
C GLY A 331 10.11 -21.19 6.67
N PHE A 332 9.90 -22.46 6.36
CA PHE A 332 9.67 -22.93 4.99
C PHE A 332 8.36 -23.72 4.88
N VAL A 333 7.68 -23.53 3.76
CA VAL A 333 6.53 -24.34 3.36
C VAL A 333 7.06 -25.48 2.49
N GLY A 334 7.27 -26.64 3.10
CA GLY A 334 7.91 -27.76 2.44
C GLY A 334 9.44 -27.80 2.64
N THR A 335 10.15 -28.36 1.68
CA THR A 335 11.61 -28.57 1.80
C THR A 335 12.37 -27.28 1.46
N ARG A 336 13.29 -26.88 2.33
CA ARG A 336 14.22 -25.77 2.07
C ARG A 336 15.05 -26.06 0.80
N PRO A 337 15.12 -25.13 -0.18
CA PRO A 337 16.00 -25.30 -1.33
C PRO A 337 17.48 -25.47 -0.92
N LYS A 338 18.19 -26.40 -1.60
CA LYS A 338 19.59 -26.72 -1.30
C LYS A 338 20.56 -26.27 -2.40
N ASP A 339 20.04 -25.71 -3.49
CA ASP A 339 20.85 -25.24 -4.61
C ASP A 339 21.73 -24.02 -4.23
N ALA A 340 22.80 -23.84 -4.98
CA ALA A 340 23.78 -22.77 -4.72
C ALA A 340 23.20 -21.38 -5.03
N ALA A 341 22.27 -21.26 -5.99
CA ALA A 341 21.64 -20.00 -6.34
C ALA A 341 20.77 -19.48 -5.20
N PHE A 342 19.95 -20.36 -4.59
CA PHE A 342 19.15 -20.01 -3.43
C PHE A 342 20.02 -19.56 -2.24
N ARG A 343 21.08 -20.32 -1.91
CA ARG A 343 21.98 -19.96 -0.79
C ARG A 343 22.60 -18.60 -0.99
N ARG A 344 23.18 -18.35 -2.15
CA ARG A 344 23.76 -17.04 -2.49
C ARG A 344 22.73 -15.92 -2.45
N GLY A 345 21.54 -16.11 -3.07
CA GLY A 345 20.49 -15.09 -3.07
C GLY A 345 19.93 -14.80 -1.67
N LEU A 346 19.86 -15.81 -0.79
CA LEU A 346 19.45 -15.62 0.61
C LEU A 346 20.50 -14.81 1.39
N ASP A 347 21.77 -15.14 1.25
CA ASP A 347 22.86 -14.42 1.93
C ASP A 347 22.90 -12.96 1.44
N GLU A 348 22.74 -12.71 0.16
CA GLU A 348 22.66 -11.37 -0.42
C GLU A 348 21.44 -10.57 0.12
N GLU A 349 20.27 -11.21 0.23
CA GLU A 349 19.07 -10.56 0.76
C GLU A 349 19.18 -10.22 2.25
N LEU A 350 19.74 -11.13 3.06
CA LEU A 350 19.97 -10.89 4.49
C LEU A 350 21.01 -9.79 4.70
N ALA A 351 22.09 -9.79 3.96
CA ALA A 351 23.10 -8.70 4.01
C ALA A 351 22.50 -7.35 3.58
N ALA A 352 21.68 -7.34 2.52
CA ALA A 352 20.99 -6.14 2.07
C ALA A 352 20.00 -5.61 3.12
N MET A 353 19.27 -6.51 3.82
CA MET A 353 18.36 -6.16 4.90
C MET A 353 19.13 -5.58 6.11
N GLU A 354 20.25 -6.19 6.49
CA GLU A 354 21.09 -5.69 7.57
C GLU A 354 21.60 -4.27 7.26
N GLY A 355 22.14 -4.08 6.06
CA GLY A 355 22.60 -2.75 5.62
C GLY A 355 21.47 -1.70 5.55
N PHE A 356 20.26 -2.10 5.16
CA PHE A 356 19.09 -1.24 5.12
C PHE A 356 18.67 -0.80 6.54
N LEU A 357 18.60 -1.72 7.50
CA LEU A 357 18.17 -1.46 8.88
C LEU A 357 19.21 -0.67 9.68
N ASN A 358 20.51 -0.89 9.46
CA ASN A 358 21.58 -0.14 10.14
C ASN A 358 21.60 1.34 9.70
N LYS A 359 21.25 1.63 8.45
CA LYS A 359 21.19 3.02 7.93
C LYS A 359 19.98 3.83 8.44
N GLU A 360 19.00 3.18 9.07
CA GLU A 360 17.87 3.88 9.72
C GLU A 360 18.30 4.52 11.04
N LYS A 361 19.31 3.97 11.71
CA LYS A 361 19.79 4.42 13.04
C LYS A 361 20.86 5.50 12.97
N ALA A 362 21.45 5.72 11.81
CA ALA A 362 22.45 6.76 11.55
C ALA A 362 21.80 8.02 10.95
#